data_9e6850f457d944e28cdaa17611db3e94
#
_entry.id   9e6850f457d944e28cdaa17611db3e94
#
_cell.length_a   1.000
_cell.length_b   1.000
_cell.length_c   1.000
_cell.angle_alpha   90.00
_cell.angle_beta   90.00
_cell.angle_gamma   90.00
#
_symmetry.space_group_name_H-M   'P 1'
#
loop_
_entity.id
_entity.type
_entity.pdbx_description
1 polymer ?
#
loop_
_entity_poly.entity_id
_entity_poly.type
_entity_poly.pdbx_seq_one_letter_code
_entity_poly.pdbx_strand_id
1 'polypeptide(L)'
;MTSALITGSSGHVGSNLIRKLSELDYKIRCIDFDGDHRAYEGYNVELIRGDITNKESLYEIFDEIDVVFHTAALINLDRRYRAAIENVNIEGTRNVCEIALEKNIKKLVHFSSVDAFYRFPIDEPLLEDRKLIDDASGMPYDYSKAEGQRIVLEFCEQGLDASIIHPTSIVGPNDFKPGLPMQAFVDMANGKTKLMPDWGYNFIDVRDLCDAAISAVDNGRKGQNYIIGGEYHSYFYIAELMGKQVGRKVVYGKLPEFITYLALPYEYIKSLINKKPRLITLDSIHTAQTGNKVVPSSLAREELNHDPRPIEETIYDTVEFFQKRGLVN
;
A
#
# COMPACT_ATOMS: atom_id res chain seq x y z
N MET A 1 -26.45 0.33 11.30
CA MET A 1 -25.18 -0.37 10.96
C MET A 1 -24.75 0.19 9.62
N THR A 2 -23.56 0.78 9.56
CA THR A 2 -22.98 1.36 8.33
C THR A 2 -22.48 0.25 7.42
N SER A 3 -22.78 0.33 6.12
CA SER A 3 -22.30 -0.63 5.13
C SER A 3 -21.03 -0.14 4.45
N ALA A 4 -20.00 -0.98 4.44
CA ALA A 4 -18.71 -0.67 3.84
C ALA A 4 -18.39 -1.63 2.69
N LEU A 5 -17.95 -1.10 1.57
CA LEU A 5 -17.39 -1.85 0.44
C LEU A 5 -15.88 -1.71 0.43
N ILE A 6 -15.17 -2.83 0.37
CA ILE A 6 -13.71 -2.85 0.27
C ILE A 6 -13.31 -3.45 -1.08
N THR A 7 -12.68 -2.68 -1.95
CA THR A 7 -12.05 -3.22 -3.17
C THR A 7 -10.62 -3.66 -2.86
N GLY A 8 -10.16 -4.78 -3.45
CA GLY A 8 -8.84 -5.33 -3.11
C GLY A 8 -8.77 -5.90 -1.70
N SER A 9 -9.85 -6.46 -1.24
CA SER A 9 -10.11 -6.85 0.15
C SER A 9 -9.19 -7.97 0.68
N SER A 10 -8.61 -8.83 -0.16
CA SER A 10 -7.61 -9.84 0.25
C SER A 10 -6.18 -9.31 0.31
N GLY A 11 -5.95 -8.07 -0.14
CA GLY A 11 -4.65 -7.41 -0.04
C GLY A 11 -4.27 -7.06 1.40
N HIS A 12 -3.02 -6.62 1.61
CA HIS A 12 -2.50 -6.31 2.95
C HIS A 12 -3.36 -5.26 3.70
N VAL A 13 -3.73 -4.16 3.04
CA VAL A 13 -4.60 -3.13 3.63
C VAL A 13 -6.04 -3.66 3.79
N GLY A 14 -6.60 -4.24 2.73
CA GLY A 14 -7.99 -4.74 2.73
C GLY A 14 -8.24 -5.77 3.82
N SER A 15 -7.33 -6.73 4.01
CA SER A 15 -7.43 -7.74 5.06
C SER A 15 -7.39 -7.16 6.48
N ASN A 16 -6.65 -6.07 6.70
CA ASN A 16 -6.62 -5.37 7.99
C ASN A 16 -7.84 -4.47 8.19
N LEU A 17 -8.38 -3.85 7.12
CA LEU A 17 -9.66 -3.13 7.18
C LEU A 17 -10.82 -4.04 7.58
N ILE A 18 -10.90 -5.27 7.03
CA ILE A 18 -11.92 -6.25 7.42
C ILE A 18 -11.92 -6.47 8.93
N ARG A 19 -10.74 -6.67 9.53
CA ARG A 19 -10.59 -6.90 10.98
C ARG A 19 -11.10 -5.72 11.79
N LYS A 20 -10.62 -4.53 11.46
CA LYS A 20 -10.99 -3.30 12.17
C LYS A 20 -12.49 -2.98 12.02
N LEU A 21 -13.03 -3.05 10.81
CA LEU A 21 -14.44 -2.78 10.54
C LEU A 21 -15.37 -3.80 11.18
N SER A 22 -14.92 -5.08 11.31
CA SER A 22 -15.68 -6.11 12.04
C SER A 22 -15.78 -5.82 13.54
N GLU A 23 -14.73 -5.20 14.13
CA GLU A 23 -14.75 -4.75 15.54
C GLU A 23 -15.68 -3.56 15.76
N LEU A 24 -15.98 -2.78 14.70
CA LEU A 24 -16.83 -1.59 14.71
C LEU A 24 -18.27 -1.83 14.22
N ASP A 25 -18.68 -3.09 14.12
CA ASP A 25 -20.04 -3.49 13.70
C ASP A 25 -20.45 -2.95 12.31
N TYR A 26 -19.51 -2.87 11.36
CA TYR A 26 -19.86 -2.59 9.96
C TYR A 26 -20.42 -3.83 9.27
N LYS A 27 -21.41 -3.63 8.36
CA LYS A 27 -21.76 -4.64 7.35
C LYS A 27 -20.73 -4.54 6.23
N ILE A 28 -19.90 -5.58 6.05
CA ILE A 28 -18.74 -5.55 5.16
C ILE A 28 -19.05 -6.33 3.88
N ARG A 29 -18.94 -5.65 2.74
CA ARG A 29 -18.90 -6.23 1.42
C ARG A 29 -17.50 -6.13 0.85
N CYS A 30 -17.01 -7.24 0.30
CA CYS A 30 -15.66 -7.38 -0.23
C CYS A 30 -15.69 -7.65 -1.72
N ILE A 31 -14.96 -6.87 -2.51
CA ILE A 31 -14.67 -7.20 -3.91
C ILE A 31 -13.24 -7.72 -3.99
N ASP A 32 -13.07 -8.88 -4.60
CA ASP A 32 -11.77 -9.43 -4.92
C ASP A 32 -11.77 -10.12 -6.28
N PHE A 33 -10.67 -10.01 -7.00
CA PHE A 33 -10.53 -10.63 -8.32
C PHE A 33 -10.03 -12.09 -8.22
N ASP A 34 -8.98 -12.32 -7.43
CA ASP A 34 -8.34 -13.62 -7.24
C ASP A 34 -7.67 -13.66 -5.85
N GLY A 35 -8.50 -13.55 -4.81
CA GLY A 35 -8.05 -13.35 -3.45
C GLY A 35 -7.67 -14.61 -2.69
N ASP A 36 -6.89 -14.43 -1.65
CA ASP A 36 -6.59 -15.47 -0.67
C ASP A 36 -7.72 -15.57 0.35
N HIS A 37 -8.48 -16.66 0.34
CA HIS A 37 -9.64 -16.85 1.23
C HIS A 37 -9.29 -16.75 2.72
N ARG A 38 -8.04 -16.98 3.10
CA ARG A 38 -7.56 -16.85 4.48
C ARG A 38 -7.66 -15.40 5.02
N ALA A 39 -7.72 -14.41 4.12
CA ALA A 39 -7.95 -13.02 4.51
C ALA A 39 -9.32 -12.82 5.19
N TYR A 40 -10.29 -13.67 4.90
CA TYR A 40 -11.69 -13.59 5.34
C TYR A 40 -12.05 -14.56 6.46
N GLU A 41 -11.16 -15.51 6.79
CA GLU A 41 -11.44 -16.53 7.81
C GLU A 41 -11.79 -15.92 9.16
N GLY A 42 -12.93 -16.33 9.71
CA GLY A 42 -13.45 -15.86 11.01
C GLY A 42 -14.21 -14.54 10.98
N TYR A 43 -14.41 -13.93 9.81
CA TYR A 43 -15.14 -12.68 9.64
C TYR A 43 -16.42 -12.87 8.84
N ASN A 44 -17.49 -12.19 9.27
CA ASN A 44 -18.78 -12.19 8.55
C ASN A 44 -18.74 -11.12 7.46
N VAL A 45 -18.34 -11.50 6.26
CA VAL A 45 -18.25 -10.63 5.09
C VAL A 45 -19.03 -11.18 3.91
N GLU A 46 -19.62 -10.30 3.13
CA GLU A 46 -20.22 -10.64 1.84
C GLU A 46 -19.09 -10.54 0.78
N LEU A 47 -18.60 -11.70 0.33
CA LEU A 47 -17.51 -11.75 -0.67
C LEU A 47 -18.08 -11.89 -2.07
N ILE A 48 -17.78 -10.94 -2.94
CA ILE A 48 -18.18 -10.92 -4.34
C ILE A 48 -16.93 -10.94 -5.21
N ARG A 49 -16.89 -11.83 -6.20
CA ARG A 49 -15.84 -11.79 -7.21
C ARG A 49 -16.11 -10.66 -8.19
N GLY A 50 -15.20 -9.70 -8.32
CA GLY A 50 -15.35 -8.56 -9.21
C GLY A 50 -14.02 -8.03 -9.71
N ASP A 51 -14.07 -7.38 -10.87
CA ASP A 51 -12.93 -6.72 -11.49
C ASP A 51 -13.23 -5.23 -11.60
N ILE A 52 -12.44 -4.38 -10.93
CA ILE A 52 -12.64 -2.93 -10.95
C ILE A 52 -12.46 -2.32 -12.35
N THR A 53 -11.82 -3.03 -13.26
CA THR A 53 -11.67 -2.60 -14.67
C THR A 53 -12.93 -2.86 -15.53
N ASN A 54 -13.90 -3.59 -15.00
CA ASN A 54 -15.18 -3.88 -15.66
C ASN A 54 -16.34 -3.16 -14.94
N LYS A 55 -16.65 -1.94 -15.37
CA LYS A 55 -17.67 -1.08 -14.74
C LYS A 55 -19.04 -1.77 -14.63
N GLU A 56 -19.48 -2.47 -15.68
CA GLU A 56 -20.82 -3.07 -15.71
C GLU A 56 -20.97 -4.15 -14.62
N SER A 57 -19.91 -4.92 -14.37
CA SER A 57 -19.92 -5.95 -13.31
C SER A 57 -19.90 -5.39 -11.89
N LEU A 58 -19.54 -4.12 -11.72
CA LEU A 58 -19.45 -3.47 -10.41
C LEU A 58 -20.75 -2.79 -9.98
N TYR A 59 -21.60 -2.37 -10.93
CA TYR A 59 -22.65 -1.41 -10.68
C TYR A 59 -23.63 -1.85 -9.56
N GLU A 60 -24.08 -3.12 -9.59
CA GLU A 60 -24.98 -3.68 -8.58
C GLU A 60 -24.27 -3.94 -7.24
N ILE A 61 -22.94 -4.10 -7.28
CA ILE A 61 -22.14 -4.36 -6.07
C ILE A 61 -22.12 -3.14 -5.12
N PHE A 62 -22.38 -1.95 -5.64
CA PHE A 62 -22.44 -0.72 -4.86
C PHE A 62 -23.83 -0.45 -4.26
N ASP A 63 -24.85 -1.29 -4.52
CA ASP A 63 -26.18 -1.10 -3.96
C ASP A 63 -26.15 -1.23 -2.42
N GLU A 64 -26.84 -0.31 -1.74
CA GLU A 64 -26.93 -0.26 -0.28
C GLU A 64 -25.56 -0.08 0.43
N ILE A 65 -24.55 0.47 -0.23
CA ILE A 65 -23.27 0.81 0.36
C ILE A 65 -23.27 2.26 0.83
N ASP A 66 -22.81 2.49 2.07
CA ASP A 66 -22.60 3.82 2.63
C ASP A 66 -21.19 4.35 2.36
N VAL A 67 -20.17 3.49 2.53
CA VAL A 67 -18.74 3.87 2.49
C VAL A 67 -17.98 2.93 1.58
N VAL A 68 -17.06 3.48 0.79
CA VAL A 68 -16.16 2.70 -0.06
C VAL A 68 -14.71 2.90 0.38
N PHE A 69 -14.01 1.83 0.70
CA PHE A 69 -12.55 1.80 0.86
C PHE A 69 -11.92 1.25 -0.43
N HIS A 70 -11.36 2.15 -1.23
CA HIS A 70 -10.77 1.77 -2.51
C HIS A 70 -9.28 1.46 -2.35
N THR A 71 -8.96 0.19 -2.00
CA THR A 71 -7.59 -0.28 -1.78
C THR A 71 -7.04 -1.09 -2.94
N ALA A 72 -7.88 -1.46 -3.91
CA ALA A 72 -7.45 -2.23 -5.08
C ALA A 72 -6.42 -1.46 -5.90
N ALA A 73 -5.25 -2.05 -6.11
CA ALA A 73 -4.19 -1.51 -6.95
C ALA A 73 -3.25 -2.63 -7.41
N LEU A 74 -2.66 -2.47 -8.59
CA LEU A 74 -1.57 -3.29 -9.06
C LEU A 74 -0.24 -2.60 -8.73
N ILE A 75 0.52 -3.17 -7.80
CA ILE A 75 1.84 -2.67 -7.39
C ILE A 75 2.92 -3.44 -8.15
N ASN A 76 3.57 -2.79 -9.10
CA ASN A 76 4.68 -3.39 -9.84
C ASN A 76 5.64 -2.29 -10.32
N LEU A 77 6.94 -2.49 -10.10
CA LEU A 77 8.00 -1.56 -10.48
C LEU A 77 8.63 -1.91 -11.85
N ASP A 78 8.15 -2.94 -12.52
CA ASP A 78 8.67 -3.35 -13.83
C ASP A 78 7.84 -2.69 -14.94
N ARG A 79 8.51 -1.85 -15.75
CA ARG A 79 7.91 -1.09 -16.86
C ARG A 79 7.20 -1.95 -17.90
N ARG A 80 7.50 -3.24 -17.96
CA ARG A 80 6.82 -4.20 -18.87
C ARG A 80 5.33 -4.36 -18.54
N TYR A 81 4.93 -4.06 -17.31
CA TYR A 81 3.54 -4.18 -16.84
C TYR A 81 2.78 -2.85 -16.87
N ARG A 82 3.34 -1.79 -17.49
CA ARG A 82 2.73 -0.45 -17.53
C ARG A 82 1.25 -0.47 -17.88
N ALA A 83 0.88 -1.09 -19.02
CA ALA A 83 -0.50 -1.11 -19.49
C ALA A 83 -1.45 -1.77 -18.47
N ALA A 84 -1.02 -2.84 -17.81
CA ALA A 84 -1.83 -3.49 -16.76
C ALA A 84 -1.95 -2.62 -15.51
N ILE A 85 -0.86 -1.94 -15.11
CA ILE A 85 -0.85 -1.03 -13.96
C ILE A 85 -1.79 0.16 -14.22
N GLU A 86 -1.69 0.80 -15.38
CA GLU A 86 -2.54 1.93 -15.75
C GLU A 86 -4.01 1.51 -15.85
N ASN A 87 -4.31 0.37 -16.46
CA ASN A 87 -5.67 -0.14 -16.56
C ASN A 87 -6.31 -0.36 -15.17
N VAL A 88 -5.59 -0.99 -14.24
CA VAL A 88 -6.12 -1.24 -12.90
C VAL A 88 -6.16 0.04 -12.06
N ASN A 89 -5.06 0.80 -12.01
CA ASN A 89 -4.93 1.90 -11.06
C ASN A 89 -5.58 3.20 -11.54
N ILE A 90 -5.72 3.39 -12.86
CA ILE A 90 -6.33 4.59 -13.46
C ILE A 90 -7.77 4.29 -13.85
N GLU A 91 -8.00 3.38 -14.80
CA GLU A 91 -9.36 3.10 -15.27
C GLU A 91 -10.21 2.42 -14.20
N GLY A 92 -9.62 1.51 -13.40
CA GLY A 92 -10.30 0.92 -12.26
C GLY A 92 -10.72 1.97 -11.21
N THR A 93 -9.87 2.95 -10.92
CA THR A 93 -10.21 4.06 -10.02
C THR A 93 -11.32 4.94 -10.62
N ARG A 94 -11.27 5.23 -11.93
CA ARG A 94 -12.33 5.97 -12.62
C ARG A 94 -13.68 5.28 -12.48
N ASN A 95 -13.74 3.98 -12.76
CA ASN A 95 -14.96 3.20 -12.65
C ASN A 95 -15.55 3.23 -11.23
N VAL A 96 -14.69 3.07 -10.21
CA VAL A 96 -15.11 3.12 -8.79
C VAL A 96 -15.66 4.50 -8.44
N CYS A 97 -14.99 5.60 -8.83
CA CYS A 97 -15.45 6.97 -8.56
C CYS A 97 -16.77 7.29 -9.26
N GLU A 98 -16.91 6.87 -10.52
CA GLU A 98 -18.11 7.11 -11.32
C GLU A 98 -19.33 6.41 -10.71
N ILE A 99 -19.19 5.11 -10.35
CA ILE A 99 -20.26 4.37 -9.70
C ILE A 99 -20.56 4.95 -8.32
N ALA A 100 -19.54 5.30 -7.55
CA ALA A 100 -19.72 5.90 -6.22
C ALA A 100 -20.51 7.22 -6.28
N LEU A 101 -20.23 8.07 -7.28
CA LEU A 101 -21.00 9.30 -7.51
C LEU A 101 -22.43 8.99 -7.95
N GLU A 102 -22.65 8.11 -8.93
CA GLU A 102 -23.97 7.72 -9.43
C GLU A 102 -24.86 7.10 -8.35
N LYS A 103 -24.26 6.29 -7.45
CA LYS A 103 -24.96 5.63 -6.33
C LYS A 103 -25.09 6.51 -5.08
N ASN A 104 -24.59 7.75 -5.11
CA ASN A 104 -24.60 8.69 -3.99
C ASN A 104 -23.94 8.09 -2.74
N ILE A 105 -22.79 7.43 -2.87
CA ILE A 105 -22.02 6.92 -1.74
C ILE A 105 -21.65 8.07 -0.80
N LYS A 106 -21.87 7.88 0.50
CA LYS A 106 -21.65 8.94 1.50
C LYS A 106 -20.18 9.34 1.64
N LYS A 107 -19.26 8.35 1.52
CA LYS A 107 -17.83 8.58 1.63
C LYS A 107 -17.03 7.57 0.82
N LEU A 108 -16.07 8.07 0.05
CA LEU A 108 -15.01 7.27 -0.58
C LEU A 108 -13.68 7.56 0.11
N VAL A 109 -12.99 6.53 0.59
CA VAL A 109 -11.62 6.61 1.08
C VAL A 109 -10.71 5.95 0.04
N HIS A 110 -9.96 6.78 -0.70
CA HIS A 110 -9.08 6.31 -1.77
C HIS A 110 -7.64 6.14 -1.26
N PHE A 111 -7.03 4.98 -1.51
CA PHE A 111 -5.63 4.72 -1.18
C PHE A 111 -4.72 5.03 -2.35
N SER A 112 -4.09 6.21 -2.32
CA SER A 112 -3.01 6.61 -3.21
C SER A 112 -1.66 6.07 -2.69
N SER A 113 -0.59 6.85 -2.75
CA SER A 113 0.75 6.56 -2.22
C SER A 113 1.53 7.87 -2.07
N VAL A 114 2.51 7.91 -1.18
CA VAL A 114 3.50 8.99 -1.18
C VAL A 114 4.33 9.01 -2.48
N ASP A 115 4.40 7.90 -3.19
CA ASP A 115 5.06 7.80 -4.49
C ASP A 115 4.32 8.55 -5.62
N ALA A 116 3.08 9.00 -5.39
CA ALA A 116 2.35 9.87 -6.32
C ALA A 116 2.93 11.29 -6.38
N PHE A 117 3.68 11.70 -5.36
CA PHE A 117 4.31 13.01 -5.30
C PHE A 117 5.73 13.02 -5.87
N TYR A 118 6.16 14.17 -6.37
CA TYR A 118 7.58 14.36 -6.69
C TYR A 118 8.45 14.21 -5.45
N ARG A 119 9.49 13.38 -5.54
CA ARG A 119 10.41 13.08 -4.41
C ARG A 119 11.36 14.21 -4.10
N PHE A 120 11.70 15.03 -5.09
CA PHE A 120 12.69 16.11 -4.95
C PHE A 120 12.02 17.43 -4.55
N PRO A 121 12.72 18.24 -3.72
CA PRO A 121 13.98 17.94 -3.00
C PRO A 121 13.77 16.90 -1.90
N ILE A 122 14.71 15.94 -1.75
CA ILE A 122 14.58 14.81 -0.80
C ILE A 122 14.92 15.18 0.65
N ASP A 123 15.54 16.33 0.86
CA ASP A 123 15.92 16.90 2.17
C ASP A 123 14.82 17.78 2.76
N GLU A 124 13.79 18.10 1.98
CA GLU A 124 12.61 18.83 2.46
C GLU A 124 11.52 17.86 2.93
N PRO A 125 10.71 18.27 3.94
CA PRO A 125 9.55 17.49 4.35
C PRO A 125 8.60 17.21 3.18
N LEU A 126 8.11 15.97 3.10
CA LEU A 126 7.01 15.64 2.19
C LEU A 126 5.70 16.04 2.86
N LEU A 127 5.01 17.00 2.23
CA LEU A 127 3.71 17.51 2.68
C LEU A 127 2.65 17.27 1.60
N GLU A 128 1.39 17.42 1.99
CA GLU A 128 0.22 17.11 1.16
C GLU A 128 0.03 18.06 -0.03
N ASP A 129 0.68 19.21 -0.04
CA ASP A 129 0.70 20.20 -1.13
C ASP A 129 1.83 19.97 -2.15
N ARG A 130 2.68 18.97 -1.93
CA ARG A 130 3.73 18.59 -2.87
C ARG A 130 3.12 18.25 -4.23
N LYS A 131 3.76 18.74 -5.31
CA LYS A 131 3.31 18.49 -6.68
C LYS A 131 3.23 16.98 -6.98
N LEU A 132 2.13 16.58 -7.61
CA LEU A 132 1.96 15.22 -8.14
C LEU A 132 2.82 15.00 -9.40
N ILE A 133 3.31 13.77 -9.55
CA ILE A 133 4.01 13.33 -10.75
C ILE A 133 3.11 13.50 -11.97
N ASP A 134 3.62 14.17 -13.01
CA ASP A 134 2.94 14.41 -14.29
C ASP A 134 3.72 13.85 -15.50
N ASP A 135 4.88 13.21 -15.25
CA ASP A 135 5.70 12.57 -16.29
C ASP A 135 5.25 11.13 -16.54
N ALA A 136 4.47 10.93 -17.61
CA ALA A 136 4.03 9.62 -18.06
C ALA A 136 5.18 8.69 -18.48
N SER A 137 6.39 9.21 -18.77
CA SER A 137 7.57 8.38 -19.08
C SER A 137 8.25 7.81 -17.85
N GLY A 138 7.92 8.32 -16.64
CA GLY A 138 8.44 7.91 -15.36
C GLY A 138 8.06 6.49 -14.93
N MET A 139 8.12 6.25 -13.62
CA MET A 139 7.72 4.97 -13.03
C MET A 139 6.22 4.72 -13.24
N PRO A 140 5.83 3.56 -13.82
CA PRO A 140 4.42 3.28 -14.10
C PRO A 140 3.53 3.34 -12.86
N TYR A 141 4.02 2.79 -11.76
CA TYR A 141 3.26 2.79 -10.50
C TYR A 141 3.06 4.20 -9.96
N ASP A 142 4.14 4.99 -9.84
CA ASP A 142 4.11 6.35 -9.31
C ASP A 142 3.17 7.24 -10.14
N TYR A 143 3.32 7.19 -11.46
CA TYR A 143 2.44 7.89 -12.40
C TYR A 143 0.98 7.46 -12.26
N SER A 144 0.73 6.15 -12.18
CA SER A 144 -0.64 5.64 -12.08
C SER A 144 -1.34 6.07 -10.79
N LYS A 145 -0.59 6.16 -9.67
CA LYS A 145 -1.13 6.66 -8.40
C LYS A 145 -1.43 8.16 -8.46
N ALA A 146 -0.58 8.93 -9.12
CA ALA A 146 -0.82 10.37 -9.35
C ALA A 146 -2.06 10.60 -10.25
N GLU A 147 -2.22 9.83 -11.34
CA GLU A 147 -3.39 9.93 -12.22
C GLU A 147 -4.68 9.46 -11.51
N GLY A 148 -4.63 8.35 -10.77
CA GLY A 148 -5.76 7.89 -9.97
C GLY A 148 -6.23 8.96 -8.98
N GLN A 149 -5.30 9.66 -8.34
CA GLN A 149 -5.63 10.79 -7.47
C GLN A 149 -6.28 11.95 -8.21
N ARG A 150 -5.77 12.33 -9.41
CA ARG A 150 -6.40 13.40 -10.22
C ARG A 150 -7.84 13.06 -10.58
N ILE A 151 -8.09 11.80 -10.92
CA ILE A 151 -9.45 11.30 -11.16
C ILE A 151 -10.32 11.47 -9.93
N VAL A 152 -9.87 11.06 -8.75
CA VAL A 152 -10.64 11.25 -7.51
C VAL A 152 -10.97 12.73 -7.28
N LEU A 153 -10.00 13.63 -7.47
CA LEU A 153 -10.22 15.07 -7.32
C LEU A 153 -11.22 15.62 -8.34
N GLU A 154 -11.15 15.17 -9.61
CA GLU A 154 -12.13 15.50 -10.65
C GLU A 154 -13.57 15.12 -10.22
N PHE A 155 -13.76 13.92 -9.66
CA PHE A 155 -15.06 13.49 -9.16
C PHE A 155 -15.48 14.23 -7.88
N CYS A 156 -14.54 14.68 -7.06
CA CYS A 156 -14.84 15.56 -5.93
C CYS A 156 -15.43 16.89 -6.39
N GLU A 157 -14.94 17.47 -7.48
CA GLU A 157 -15.52 18.69 -8.08
C GLU A 157 -16.94 18.46 -8.58
N GLN A 158 -17.26 17.24 -9.04
CA GLN A 158 -18.59 16.84 -9.49
C GLN A 158 -19.56 16.47 -8.36
N GLY A 159 -19.10 16.38 -7.11
CA GLY A 159 -19.95 16.15 -5.94
C GLY A 159 -19.58 14.97 -5.05
N LEU A 160 -18.73 14.04 -5.52
CA LEU A 160 -18.29 12.91 -4.71
C LEU A 160 -17.56 13.37 -3.44
N ASP A 161 -17.97 12.87 -2.27
CA ASP A 161 -17.21 13.08 -1.04
C ASP A 161 -16.12 12.00 -0.92
N ALA A 162 -14.89 12.37 -1.26
CA ALA A 162 -13.75 11.49 -1.15
C ALA A 162 -12.60 12.10 -0.37
N SER A 163 -11.92 11.29 0.46
CA SER A 163 -10.63 11.61 1.09
C SER A 163 -9.55 10.72 0.52
N ILE A 164 -8.33 11.24 0.40
CA ILE A 164 -7.23 10.56 -0.28
C ILE A 164 -6.12 10.26 0.73
N ILE A 165 -5.85 8.99 0.95
CA ILE A 165 -4.84 8.48 1.88
C ILE A 165 -3.55 8.18 1.12
N HIS A 166 -2.44 8.74 1.57
CA HIS A 166 -1.10 8.53 1.03
C HIS A 166 -0.23 7.79 2.04
N PRO A 167 -0.27 6.45 2.06
CA PRO A 167 0.62 5.70 2.94
C PRO A 167 2.08 5.83 2.51
N THR A 168 2.97 5.80 3.48
CA THR A 168 4.39 5.52 3.29
C THR A 168 4.60 4.01 3.08
N SER A 169 5.79 3.47 3.29
CA SER A 169 6.05 2.03 3.12
C SER A 169 5.27 1.21 4.16
N ILE A 170 4.26 0.48 3.70
CA ILE A 170 3.36 -0.29 4.57
C ILE A 170 4.05 -1.58 5.01
N VAL A 171 4.04 -1.84 6.32
CA VAL A 171 4.52 -3.07 6.95
C VAL A 171 3.55 -3.48 8.06
N GLY A 172 3.49 -4.75 8.41
CA GLY A 172 2.59 -5.23 9.46
C GLY A 172 2.10 -6.64 9.22
N PRO A 173 1.29 -7.18 10.15
CA PRO A 173 0.72 -8.53 10.05
C PRO A 173 -0.43 -8.58 9.02
N ASN A 174 -0.94 -9.80 8.81
CA ASN A 174 -2.10 -10.10 7.98
C ASN A 174 -1.93 -9.86 6.46
N ASP A 175 -0.69 -9.87 5.96
CA ASP A 175 -0.44 -9.99 4.53
C ASP A 175 -0.46 -11.47 4.12
N PHE A 176 -1.61 -11.93 3.63
CA PHE A 176 -1.83 -13.35 3.28
C PHE A 176 -1.22 -13.72 1.93
N LYS A 177 -0.96 -12.77 1.07
CA LYS A 177 -0.35 -12.93 -0.25
C LYS A 177 0.78 -11.92 -0.44
N PRO A 178 1.92 -12.09 0.27
CA PRO A 178 2.97 -11.10 0.25
C PRO A 178 3.39 -10.71 -1.17
N GLY A 179 3.25 -9.42 -1.48
CA GLY A 179 3.79 -8.84 -2.69
C GLY A 179 5.32 -8.77 -2.65
N LEU A 180 5.96 -8.29 -3.74
CA LEU A 180 7.41 -8.20 -3.82
C LEU A 180 8.09 -7.51 -2.61
N PRO A 181 7.57 -6.37 -2.09
CA PRO A 181 8.17 -5.74 -0.91
C PRO A 181 8.12 -6.63 0.33
N MET A 182 6.95 -7.19 0.65
CA MET A 182 6.79 -8.04 1.84
C MET A 182 7.50 -9.40 1.69
N GLN A 183 7.62 -9.93 0.46
CA GLN A 183 8.45 -11.12 0.20
C GLN A 183 9.92 -10.84 0.50
N ALA A 184 10.42 -9.62 0.24
CA ALA A 184 11.78 -9.23 0.63
C ALA A 184 11.96 -9.24 2.15
N PHE A 185 10.95 -8.84 2.93
CA PHE A 185 10.95 -8.95 4.40
C PHE A 185 10.98 -10.40 4.87
N VAL A 186 10.18 -11.27 4.28
CA VAL A 186 10.21 -12.73 4.56
C VAL A 186 11.60 -13.31 4.26
N ASP A 187 12.19 -12.95 3.12
CA ASP A 187 13.52 -13.43 2.72
C ASP A 187 14.63 -12.88 3.65
N MET A 188 14.48 -11.64 4.12
CA MET A 188 15.37 -11.02 5.10
C MET A 188 15.28 -11.75 6.45
N ALA A 189 14.08 -11.97 6.99
CA ALA A 189 13.87 -12.69 8.24
C ALA A 189 14.42 -14.14 8.19
N ASN A 190 14.35 -14.77 7.01
CA ASN A 190 14.95 -16.09 6.77
C ASN A 190 16.48 -16.04 6.56
N GLY A 191 17.12 -14.87 6.60
CA GLY A 191 18.58 -14.73 6.44
C GLY A 191 19.10 -14.98 5.03
N LYS A 192 18.22 -14.86 4.01
CA LYS A 192 18.62 -14.99 2.60
C LYS A 192 19.41 -13.78 2.11
N THR A 193 19.16 -12.60 2.69
CA THR A 193 19.84 -11.34 2.37
C THR A 193 20.86 -11.02 3.46
N LYS A 194 22.10 -11.46 3.28
CA LYS A 194 23.16 -11.33 4.30
C LYS A 194 23.83 -9.96 4.33
N LEU A 195 23.84 -9.27 3.22
CA LEU A 195 24.39 -7.93 3.06
C LEU A 195 23.31 -7.05 2.40
N MET A 196 23.18 -5.80 2.85
CA MET A 196 22.19 -4.88 2.29
C MET A 196 22.72 -3.45 2.28
N PRO A 197 22.28 -2.62 1.32
CA PRO A 197 22.65 -1.21 1.31
C PRO A 197 22.02 -0.50 2.52
N ASP A 198 22.65 0.61 2.91
CA ASP A 198 22.18 1.46 4.02
C ASP A 198 21.08 2.42 3.54
N TRP A 199 20.09 1.87 2.87
CA TRP A 199 18.90 2.58 2.45
C TRP A 199 17.75 2.31 3.42
N GLY A 200 16.74 3.15 3.37
CA GLY A 200 15.58 2.99 4.22
C GLY A 200 14.37 3.73 3.68
N TYR A 201 13.27 3.55 4.37
CA TYR A 201 12.02 4.23 4.11
C TYR A 201 11.40 4.76 5.39
N ASN A 202 10.45 5.66 5.24
CA ASN A 202 9.48 5.91 6.29
C ASN A 202 8.50 4.72 6.28
N PHE A 203 8.35 4.02 7.40
CA PHE A 203 7.49 2.84 7.53
C PHE A 203 6.24 3.17 8.34
N ILE A 204 5.10 2.63 7.90
CA ILE A 204 3.82 2.72 8.61
C ILE A 204 3.27 1.32 8.88
N ASP A 205 2.78 1.10 10.11
CA ASP A 205 2.03 -0.11 10.43
C ASP A 205 0.68 -0.11 9.70
N VAL A 206 0.37 -1.21 9.04
CA VAL A 206 -0.90 -1.38 8.31
C VAL A 206 -2.12 -1.17 9.18
N ARG A 207 -2.04 -1.47 10.48
CA ARG A 207 -3.14 -1.30 11.43
C ARG A 207 -3.40 0.18 11.73
N ASP A 208 -2.34 0.97 11.91
CA ASP A 208 -2.44 2.41 12.14
C ASP A 208 -2.88 3.14 10.87
N LEU A 209 -2.44 2.66 9.70
CA LEU A 209 -2.96 3.12 8.42
C LEU A 209 -4.47 2.87 8.29
N CYS A 210 -4.95 1.68 8.68
CA CYS A 210 -6.38 1.35 8.67
C CYS A 210 -7.17 2.21 9.67
N ASP A 211 -6.64 2.46 10.86
CA ASP A 211 -7.27 3.32 11.87
C ASP A 211 -7.44 4.76 11.33
N ALA A 212 -6.40 5.33 10.71
CA ALA A 212 -6.47 6.65 10.07
C ALA A 212 -7.47 6.67 8.90
N ALA A 213 -7.50 5.62 8.07
CA ALA A 213 -8.43 5.51 6.95
C ALA A 213 -9.89 5.39 7.41
N ILE A 214 -10.16 4.66 8.50
CA ILE A 214 -11.50 4.57 9.10
C ILE A 214 -11.88 5.92 9.71
N SER A 215 -10.96 6.59 10.41
CA SER A 215 -11.18 7.95 10.91
C SER A 215 -11.52 8.95 9.79
N ALA A 216 -10.96 8.77 8.60
CA ALA A 216 -11.26 9.63 7.45
C ALA A 216 -12.71 9.50 6.93
N VAL A 217 -13.48 8.50 7.36
CA VAL A 217 -14.90 8.38 7.02
C VAL A 217 -15.68 9.56 7.59
N ASP A 218 -15.45 9.88 8.86
CA ASP A 218 -16.18 10.92 9.58
C ASP A 218 -15.43 12.27 9.62
N ASN A 219 -14.10 12.23 9.69
CA ASN A 219 -13.27 13.41 9.92
C ASN A 219 -12.54 13.90 8.67
N GLY A 220 -12.42 13.05 7.64
CA GLY A 220 -11.70 13.41 6.43
C GLY A 220 -12.45 14.42 5.58
N ARG A 221 -11.76 15.48 5.16
CA ARG A 221 -12.35 16.52 4.31
C ARG A 221 -12.42 16.07 2.85
N LYS A 222 -13.46 16.48 2.16
CA LYS A 222 -13.67 16.24 0.72
C LYS A 222 -12.48 16.77 -0.10
N GLY A 223 -11.91 15.94 -0.94
CA GLY A 223 -10.78 16.27 -1.81
C GLY A 223 -9.44 16.46 -1.08
N GLN A 224 -9.38 16.21 0.24
CA GLN A 224 -8.18 16.40 1.03
C GLN A 224 -7.23 15.20 0.91
N ASN A 225 -5.95 15.49 0.71
CA ASN A 225 -4.85 14.55 0.81
C ASN A 225 -4.42 14.39 2.27
N TYR A 226 -4.18 13.16 2.72
CA TYR A 226 -3.63 12.85 4.03
C TYR A 226 -2.44 11.91 3.88
N ILE A 227 -1.25 12.36 4.25
CA ILE A 227 -0.06 11.52 4.29
C ILE A 227 -0.05 10.75 5.61
N ILE A 228 -0.07 9.42 5.51
CA ILE A 228 -0.07 8.52 6.66
C ILE A 228 1.30 7.84 6.73
N GLY A 229 2.17 8.37 7.57
CA GLY A 229 3.52 7.87 7.78
C GLY A 229 3.80 7.53 9.23
N GLY A 230 4.83 6.74 9.43
CA GLY A 230 5.41 6.48 10.74
C GLY A 230 6.81 7.10 10.85
N GLU A 231 7.83 6.28 11.06
CA GLU A 231 9.21 6.74 11.23
C GLU A 231 10.12 6.22 10.11
N TYR A 232 11.18 7.00 9.81
CA TYR A 232 12.22 6.57 8.88
C TYR A 232 13.20 5.62 9.56
N HIS A 233 13.34 4.42 8.99
CA HIS A 233 14.33 3.44 9.42
C HIS A 233 15.09 2.85 8.24
N SER A 234 16.37 2.51 8.47
CA SER A 234 17.15 1.78 7.46
C SER A 234 16.69 0.32 7.40
N TYR A 235 16.79 -0.29 6.24
CA TYR A 235 16.57 -1.73 6.09
C TYR A 235 17.51 -2.56 6.97
N PHE A 236 18.72 -2.03 7.25
CA PHE A 236 19.64 -2.68 8.14
C PHE A 236 19.08 -2.76 9.57
N TYR A 237 18.52 -1.65 10.07
CA TYR A 237 17.88 -1.62 11.39
C TYR A 237 16.67 -2.57 11.46
N ILE A 238 15.83 -2.56 10.43
CA ILE A 238 14.69 -3.47 10.32
C ILE A 238 15.17 -4.94 10.38
N ALA A 239 16.24 -5.29 9.64
CA ALA A 239 16.82 -6.62 9.67
C ALA A 239 17.39 -7.01 11.05
N GLU A 240 17.96 -6.06 11.79
CA GLU A 240 18.40 -6.31 13.16
C GLU A 240 17.23 -6.62 14.10
N LEU A 241 16.11 -5.89 13.98
CA LEU A 241 14.88 -6.17 14.73
C LEU A 241 14.33 -7.56 14.40
N MET A 242 14.25 -7.91 13.11
CA MET A 242 13.84 -9.25 12.67
C MET A 242 14.77 -10.33 13.24
N GLY A 243 16.09 -10.08 13.22
CA GLY A 243 17.09 -11.00 13.77
C GLY A 243 16.90 -11.26 15.26
N LYS A 244 16.56 -10.23 16.03
CA LYS A 244 16.22 -10.37 17.46
C LYS A 244 14.98 -11.25 17.63
N GLN A 245 13.96 -11.06 16.80
CA GLN A 245 12.71 -11.82 16.89
C GLN A 245 12.88 -13.30 16.54
N VAL A 246 13.62 -13.60 15.46
CA VAL A 246 13.89 -14.99 15.06
C VAL A 246 15.02 -15.67 15.85
N GLY A 247 15.63 -14.96 16.82
CA GLY A 247 16.70 -15.50 17.68
C GLY A 247 18.01 -15.78 16.96
N ARG A 248 18.26 -15.15 15.79
CA ARG A 248 19.50 -15.35 15.03
C ARG A 248 19.89 -14.08 14.25
N LYS A 249 21.18 -13.95 13.94
CA LYS A 249 21.64 -12.88 13.07
C LYS A 249 21.20 -13.15 11.62
N VAL A 250 20.44 -12.25 11.03
CA VAL A 250 19.92 -12.36 9.64
C VAL A 250 20.68 -11.49 8.65
N VAL A 251 21.26 -10.38 9.11
CA VAL A 251 22.10 -9.47 8.32
C VAL A 251 23.49 -9.37 8.93
N TYR A 252 24.55 -9.34 8.11
CA TYR A 252 25.95 -9.44 8.56
C TYR A 252 26.77 -8.18 8.27
N GLY A 253 26.29 -7.30 7.40
CA GLY A 253 26.97 -6.05 7.09
C GLY A 253 26.27 -5.22 6.04
N LYS A 254 26.77 -3.99 5.88
CA LYS A 254 26.31 -3.05 4.87
C LYS A 254 26.97 -3.35 3.53
N LEU A 255 26.18 -3.32 2.47
CA LEU A 255 26.64 -3.49 1.10
C LEU A 255 26.94 -2.12 0.49
N PRO A 256 28.14 -1.88 -0.07
CA PRO A 256 28.39 -0.68 -0.86
C PRO A 256 27.40 -0.56 -2.02
N GLU A 257 26.85 0.63 -2.23
CA GLU A 257 25.76 0.87 -3.19
C GLU A 257 26.09 0.40 -4.60
N PHE A 258 27.32 0.62 -5.08
CA PHE A 258 27.72 0.23 -6.42
C PHE A 258 27.59 -1.28 -6.69
N ILE A 259 27.65 -2.12 -5.64
CA ILE A 259 27.51 -3.58 -5.79
C ILE A 259 26.06 -3.96 -6.14
N THR A 260 25.06 -3.16 -5.73
CA THR A 260 23.65 -3.41 -6.07
C THR A 260 23.42 -3.35 -7.57
N TYR A 261 24.17 -2.51 -8.29
CA TYR A 261 24.08 -2.42 -9.74
C TYR A 261 24.62 -3.68 -10.44
N LEU A 262 25.54 -4.41 -9.82
CA LEU A 262 26.08 -5.67 -10.34
C LEU A 262 25.02 -6.80 -10.28
N ALA A 263 23.98 -6.68 -9.46
CA ALA A 263 22.90 -7.65 -9.41
C ALA A 263 21.89 -7.49 -10.58
N LEU A 264 21.88 -6.37 -11.30
CA LEU A 264 20.93 -6.11 -12.38
C LEU A 264 20.97 -7.14 -13.52
N PRO A 265 22.14 -7.52 -14.08
CA PRO A 265 22.17 -8.54 -15.13
C PRO A 265 21.66 -9.91 -14.65
N TYR A 266 21.99 -10.29 -13.41
CA TYR A 266 21.51 -11.53 -12.80
C TYR A 266 19.99 -11.54 -12.66
N GLU A 267 19.40 -10.49 -12.09
CA GLU A 267 17.93 -10.38 -11.94
C GLU A 267 17.22 -10.32 -13.31
N TYR A 268 17.84 -9.71 -14.31
CA TYR A 268 17.31 -9.72 -15.68
C TYR A 268 17.22 -11.14 -16.23
N ILE A 269 18.33 -11.91 -16.20
CA ILE A 269 18.37 -13.30 -16.69
C ILE A 269 17.41 -14.19 -15.91
N LYS A 270 17.41 -14.08 -14.58
CA LYS A 270 16.49 -14.80 -13.69
C LYS A 270 15.03 -14.54 -14.03
N SER A 271 14.67 -13.29 -14.34
CA SER A 271 13.30 -12.92 -14.71
C SER A 271 12.85 -13.50 -16.05
N LEU A 272 13.77 -13.67 -17.00
CA LEU A 272 13.49 -14.31 -18.29
C LEU A 272 13.20 -15.82 -18.11
N ILE A 273 13.96 -16.48 -17.23
CA ILE A 273 13.79 -17.91 -16.96
C ILE A 273 12.51 -18.18 -16.19
N ASN A 274 12.28 -17.43 -15.10
CA ASN A 274 11.18 -17.68 -14.18
C ASN A 274 9.85 -16.98 -14.57
N LYS A 275 9.87 -16.13 -15.60
CA LYS A 275 8.72 -15.30 -16.04
C LYS A 275 8.08 -14.50 -14.91
N LYS A 276 8.88 -14.09 -13.91
CA LYS A 276 8.42 -13.28 -12.77
C LYS A 276 8.92 -11.83 -12.88
N PRO A 277 8.22 -10.88 -12.25
CA PRO A 277 8.70 -9.51 -12.14
C PRO A 277 10.08 -9.46 -11.46
N ARG A 278 10.90 -8.48 -11.86
CA ARG A 278 12.22 -8.26 -11.25
C ARG A 278 12.07 -7.51 -9.94
N LEU A 279 12.74 -8.00 -8.90
CA LEU A 279 12.81 -7.31 -7.62
C LEU A 279 13.79 -6.11 -7.68
N ILE A 280 14.94 -6.32 -8.33
CA ILE A 280 15.99 -5.29 -8.46
C ILE A 280 15.98 -4.79 -9.90
N THR A 281 15.64 -3.53 -10.06
CA THR A 281 15.68 -2.75 -11.30
C THR A 281 16.40 -1.44 -11.03
N LEU A 282 16.83 -0.73 -12.07
CA LEU A 282 17.38 0.64 -11.88
C LEU A 282 16.38 1.54 -11.16
N ASP A 283 15.11 1.42 -11.52
CA ASP A 283 14.04 2.20 -10.93
C ASP A 283 13.85 1.86 -9.44
N SER A 284 13.86 0.57 -9.05
CA SER A 284 13.74 0.18 -7.63
C SER A 284 14.95 0.62 -6.79
N ILE A 285 16.17 0.59 -7.36
CA ILE A 285 17.36 1.13 -6.72
C ILE A 285 17.20 2.64 -6.51
N HIS A 286 16.82 3.37 -7.56
CA HIS A 286 16.63 4.81 -7.49
C HIS A 286 15.54 5.19 -6.46
N THR A 287 14.41 4.48 -6.46
CA THR A 287 13.35 4.69 -5.46
C THR A 287 13.86 4.49 -4.04
N ALA A 288 14.64 3.42 -3.79
CA ALA A 288 15.19 3.15 -2.47
C ALA A 288 16.24 4.19 -2.01
N GLN A 289 16.98 4.78 -2.95
CA GLN A 289 17.95 5.83 -2.66
C GLN A 289 17.30 7.21 -2.43
N THR A 290 16.16 7.46 -3.08
CA THR A 290 15.49 8.78 -3.09
C THR A 290 14.21 8.84 -2.27
N GLY A 291 13.94 7.85 -1.42
CA GLY A 291 12.80 7.86 -0.50
C GLY A 291 12.86 9.06 0.47
N ASN A 292 11.75 9.76 0.63
CA ASN A 292 11.66 10.88 1.56
C ASN A 292 11.88 10.41 3.00
N LYS A 293 12.84 11.06 3.68
CA LYS A 293 13.19 10.73 5.07
C LYS A 293 12.30 11.45 6.07
N VAL A 294 11.85 12.64 5.72
CA VAL A 294 11.06 13.49 6.60
C VAL A 294 9.62 13.51 6.12
N VAL A 295 8.76 12.78 6.84
CA VAL A 295 7.33 12.67 6.55
C VAL A 295 6.57 12.93 7.85
N PRO A 296 6.20 14.19 8.14
CA PRO A 296 5.67 14.56 9.45
C PRO A 296 4.25 14.06 9.72
N SER A 297 3.45 13.84 8.67
CA SER A 297 2.02 13.43 8.77
C SER A 297 1.20 14.33 9.71
N SER A 298 1.51 15.62 9.77
CA SER A 298 0.94 16.55 10.74
C SER A 298 -0.58 16.69 10.58
N LEU A 299 -1.04 16.78 9.34
CA LEU A 299 -2.48 16.90 9.05
C LEU A 299 -3.26 15.66 9.45
N ALA A 300 -2.70 14.47 9.22
CA ALA A 300 -3.33 13.22 9.65
C ALA A 300 -3.36 13.09 11.19
N ARG A 301 -2.34 13.55 11.88
CA ARG A 301 -2.35 13.60 13.36
C ARG A 301 -3.42 14.54 13.90
N GLU A 302 -3.58 15.71 13.29
CA GLU A 302 -4.54 16.72 13.71
C GLU A 302 -5.99 16.32 13.40
N GLU A 303 -6.26 15.84 12.20
CA GLU A 303 -7.63 15.63 11.71
C GLU A 303 -8.10 14.18 11.81
N LEU A 304 -7.20 13.19 11.68
CA LEU A 304 -7.56 11.77 11.65
C LEU A 304 -7.15 10.99 12.91
N ASN A 305 -6.65 11.68 13.94
CA ASN A 305 -6.13 11.06 15.17
C ASN A 305 -5.01 10.03 14.90
N HIS A 306 -4.20 10.27 13.86
CA HIS A 306 -3.12 9.36 13.49
C HIS A 306 -2.01 9.38 14.54
N ASP A 307 -1.77 8.23 15.18
CA ASP A 307 -0.71 8.03 16.16
C ASP A 307 -0.02 6.68 15.89
N PRO A 308 1.06 6.68 15.08
CA PRO A 308 1.70 5.44 14.66
C PRO A 308 2.44 4.77 15.83
N ARG A 309 2.28 3.44 15.93
CA ARG A 309 3.00 2.62 16.90
C ARG A 309 4.49 2.55 16.62
N PRO A 310 5.33 2.21 17.62
CA PRO A 310 6.76 1.98 17.43
C PRO A 310 7.04 0.89 16.40
N ILE A 311 8.06 1.09 15.56
CA ILE A 311 8.42 0.14 14.51
C ILE A 311 8.82 -1.24 15.07
N GLU A 312 9.36 -1.29 16.29
CA GLU A 312 9.73 -2.52 16.98
C GLU A 312 8.52 -3.45 17.16
N GLU A 313 7.37 -2.90 17.58
CA GLU A 313 6.12 -3.64 17.73
C GLU A 313 5.63 -4.15 16.39
N THR A 314 5.65 -3.28 15.38
CA THR A 314 5.25 -3.62 14.01
C THR A 314 6.07 -4.77 13.45
N ILE A 315 7.39 -4.72 13.58
CA ILE A 315 8.28 -5.77 13.07
C ILE A 315 8.12 -7.07 13.85
N TYR A 316 7.96 -6.99 15.17
CA TYR A 316 7.69 -8.14 16.02
C TYR A 316 6.44 -8.89 15.52
N ASP A 317 5.31 -8.20 15.43
CA ASP A 317 4.04 -8.79 15.01
C ASP A 317 4.05 -9.30 13.57
N THR A 318 4.77 -8.60 12.68
CA THR A 318 4.95 -9.03 11.28
C THR A 318 5.69 -10.36 11.20
N VAL A 319 6.80 -10.47 11.90
CA VAL A 319 7.61 -11.71 11.93
C VAL A 319 6.82 -12.84 12.59
N GLU A 320 6.16 -12.59 13.72
CA GLU A 320 5.31 -13.56 14.39
C GLU A 320 4.19 -14.07 13.49
N PHE A 321 3.53 -13.19 12.74
CA PHE A 321 2.51 -13.57 11.76
C PHE A 321 3.07 -14.50 10.69
N PHE A 322 4.24 -14.18 10.12
CA PHE A 322 4.87 -15.04 9.12
C PHE A 322 5.39 -16.35 9.68
N GLN A 323 5.85 -16.37 10.94
CA GLN A 323 6.22 -17.62 11.63
C GLN A 323 5.00 -18.54 11.83
N LYS A 324 3.87 -18.02 12.32
CA LYS A 324 2.60 -18.76 12.46
C LYS A 324 2.13 -19.36 11.13
N ARG A 325 2.52 -18.75 10.01
CA ARG A 325 2.20 -19.22 8.66
C ARG A 325 3.28 -20.14 8.05
N GLY A 326 4.35 -20.41 8.75
CA GLY A 326 5.46 -21.22 8.25
C GLY A 326 6.28 -20.58 7.12
N LEU A 327 6.18 -19.26 6.94
CA LEU A 327 6.94 -18.49 5.95
C LEU A 327 8.30 -18.04 6.49
N VAL A 328 8.42 -17.90 7.80
CA VAL A 328 9.65 -17.57 8.53
C VAL A 328 9.91 -18.65 9.56
N ASN A 329 11.18 -19.14 9.62
CA ASN A 329 11.64 -20.20 10.52
C ASN A 329 12.39 -19.63 11.73
#